data_78f597b8aad0d0ee0d13c6e8e963fc45
#
_entry.id   78f597b8aad0d0ee0d13c6e8e963fc45
#
_cell.length_a   1.000
_cell.length_b   1.000
_cell.length_c   1.000
_cell.angle_alpha   90.00
_cell.angle_beta   90.00
_cell.angle_gamma   90.00
#
_symmetry.space_group_name_H-M   'P 1'
#
loop_
_entity.id
_entity.type
_entity.pdbx_description
1 polymer ?
#
loop_
_entity_poly.entity_id
_entity_poly.type
_entity_poly.pdbx_seq_one_letter_code
_entity_poly.pdbx_strand_id
1 'polypeptide(L)'
;MKIFVNGTFDILHRGHLELLNFAKGLGDFLMVGIDTDDRVKEKKGSTRPIHNQEERKFFLENLKSVDEVKFFSSDQELEELIKSFQPDIMVVGSDWKGKSVIGSYHASKLIFFDRIGDYATTKIIQDIIDRR
;
A
#
# COMPACT_ATOMS: atom_id res chain seq x y z
N MET A 1 -17.36 -0.73 8.79
CA MET A 1 -16.50 0.44 8.43
C MET A 1 -15.54 0.06 7.33
N LYS A 2 -15.38 0.93 6.36
CA LYS A 2 -14.52 0.73 5.19
C LYS A 2 -13.15 1.36 5.43
N ILE A 3 -12.11 0.59 5.17
CA ILE A 3 -10.73 1.01 5.39
C ILE A 3 -9.99 1.02 4.05
N PHE A 4 -9.15 2.01 3.82
CA PHE A 4 -8.32 2.11 2.61
C PHE A 4 -6.84 2.24 2.96
N VAL A 5 -6.02 1.49 2.25
CA VAL A 5 -4.55 1.58 2.31
C VAL A 5 -4.04 1.57 0.87
N ASN A 6 -3.03 2.38 0.57
CA ASN A 6 -2.37 2.28 -0.74
C ASN A 6 -0.86 2.12 -0.59
N GLY A 7 -0.26 1.53 -1.60
CA GLY A 7 1.18 1.34 -1.64
C GLY A 7 1.61 0.52 -2.83
N THR A 8 2.89 0.26 -2.94
CA THR A 8 3.47 -0.57 -4.01
C THR A 8 3.35 -2.05 -3.69
N PHE A 9 3.64 -2.43 -2.47
CA PHE A 9 3.59 -3.82 -1.99
C PHE A 9 4.38 -4.79 -2.86
N ASP A 10 5.60 -4.40 -3.21
CA ASP A 10 6.50 -5.25 -3.97
C ASP A 10 7.36 -6.07 -3.00
N ILE A 11 7.46 -7.36 -3.23
CA ILE A 11 8.13 -8.32 -2.33
C ILE A 11 7.56 -8.17 -0.91
N LEU A 12 6.42 -8.81 -0.68
CA LEU A 12 5.76 -8.74 0.63
C LEU A 12 6.69 -9.20 1.75
N HIS A 13 6.66 -8.47 2.84
CA HIS A 13 7.41 -8.79 4.04
C HIS A 13 6.53 -8.56 5.27
N ARG A 14 7.05 -8.89 6.43
CA ARG A 14 6.29 -8.80 7.67
C ARG A 14 5.74 -7.40 7.94
N GLY A 15 6.50 -6.37 7.59
CA GLY A 15 6.03 -4.98 7.76
C GLY A 15 4.75 -4.69 6.99
N HIS A 16 4.64 -5.19 5.76
CA HIS A 16 3.43 -5.07 4.96
C HIS A 16 2.24 -5.77 5.64
N LEU A 17 2.45 -7.00 6.10
CA LEU A 17 1.39 -7.78 6.70
C LEU A 17 0.91 -7.18 8.02
N GLU A 18 1.83 -6.66 8.83
CA GLU A 18 1.46 -5.98 10.07
C GLU A 18 0.60 -4.74 9.80
N LEU A 19 0.97 -3.95 8.79
CA LEU A 19 0.17 -2.79 8.36
C LEU A 19 -1.23 -3.21 7.93
N LEU A 20 -1.33 -4.23 7.08
CA LEU A 20 -2.61 -4.68 6.54
C LEU A 20 -3.50 -5.29 7.62
N ASN A 21 -2.91 -6.05 8.53
CA ASN A 21 -3.66 -6.62 9.66
C ASN A 21 -4.16 -5.52 10.60
N PHE A 22 -3.33 -4.52 10.87
CA PHE A 22 -3.73 -3.36 11.68
C PHE A 22 -4.91 -2.65 11.02
N ALA A 23 -4.79 -2.36 9.73
CA ALA A 23 -5.83 -1.65 8.98
C ALA A 23 -7.15 -2.43 8.99
N LYS A 24 -7.12 -3.73 8.70
CA LYS A 24 -8.32 -4.56 8.70
C LYS A 24 -8.97 -4.61 10.08
N GLY A 25 -8.15 -4.63 11.13
CA GLY A 25 -8.65 -4.64 12.51
C GLY A 25 -9.44 -3.40 12.90
N LEU A 26 -9.35 -2.31 12.14
CA LEU A 26 -10.09 -1.09 12.39
C LEU A 26 -11.50 -1.09 11.82
N GLY A 27 -11.84 -2.06 10.97
CA GLY A 27 -13.15 -2.10 10.34
C GLY A 27 -13.50 -3.47 9.78
N ASP A 28 -14.41 -3.50 8.82
CA ASP A 28 -14.97 -4.73 8.28
C ASP A 28 -14.49 -5.03 6.87
N PHE A 29 -14.09 -4.01 6.13
CA PHE A 29 -13.73 -4.13 4.72
C PHE A 29 -12.47 -3.33 4.44
N LEU A 30 -11.43 -4.00 3.96
CA LEU A 30 -10.16 -3.36 3.59
C LEU A 30 -9.96 -3.40 2.08
N MET A 31 -9.91 -2.21 1.47
CA MET A 31 -9.48 -2.05 0.09
C MET A 31 -8.02 -1.60 0.06
N VAL A 32 -7.23 -2.25 -0.79
CA VAL A 32 -5.84 -1.87 -1.02
C VAL A 32 -5.69 -1.33 -2.44
N GLY A 33 -5.20 -0.11 -2.56
CA GLY A 33 -4.84 0.46 -3.86
C GLY A 33 -3.36 0.22 -4.11
N ILE A 34 -3.02 -0.27 -5.31
CA ILE A 34 -1.61 -0.51 -5.64
C ILE A 34 -1.21 0.20 -6.93
N ASP A 35 0.01 0.70 -6.92
CA ASP A 35 0.63 1.36 -8.07
C ASP A 35 0.76 0.38 -9.23
N THR A 36 0.41 0.82 -10.45
CA THR A 36 0.72 0.04 -11.65
C THR A 36 2.23 -0.05 -11.85
N ASP A 37 2.67 -1.00 -12.68
CA ASP A 37 4.09 -1.16 -12.98
C ASP A 37 4.70 0.13 -13.54
N ASP A 38 3.99 0.82 -14.43
CA ASP A 38 4.47 2.07 -15.04
C ASP A 38 4.69 3.15 -13.97
N ARG A 39 3.76 3.28 -13.03
CA ARG A 39 3.88 4.27 -11.96
C ARG A 39 5.05 3.93 -11.03
N VAL A 40 5.26 2.66 -10.72
CA VAL A 40 6.41 2.25 -9.90
C VAL A 40 7.72 2.61 -10.59
N LYS A 41 7.83 2.37 -11.90
CA LYS A 41 9.02 2.72 -12.67
C LYS A 41 9.30 4.22 -12.68
N GLU A 42 8.25 5.01 -12.80
CA GLU A 42 8.38 6.48 -12.75
C GLU A 42 8.97 6.95 -11.42
N LYS A 43 8.57 6.33 -10.32
CA LYS A 43 8.98 6.76 -8.97
C LYS A 43 10.25 6.11 -8.48
N LYS A 44 10.52 4.86 -8.85
CA LYS A 44 11.60 4.06 -8.27
C LYS A 44 12.66 3.61 -9.28
N GLY A 45 12.46 3.88 -10.56
CA GLY A 45 13.41 3.53 -11.60
C GLY A 45 13.04 2.27 -12.38
N SER A 46 13.76 2.01 -13.45
CA SER A 46 13.42 0.98 -14.45
C SER A 46 13.60 -0.46 -13.95
N THR A 47 14.31 -0.66 -12.84
CA THR A 47 14.53 -2.01 -12.27
C THR A 47 13.42 -2.44 -11.33
N ARG A 48 12.44 -1.59 -11.08
CA ARG A 48 11.33 -1.87 -10.17
C ARG A 48 10.00 -1.81 -10.93
N PRO A 49 8.94 -2.54 -10.55
CA PRO A 49 8.93 -3.49 -9.43
C PRO A 49 9.61 -4.83 -9.79
N ILE A 50 9.89 -5.64 -8.79
CA ILE A 50 10.36 -7.01 -8.99
C ILE A 50 9.18 -7.90 -9.42
N HIS A 51 8.07 -7.81 -8.71
CA HIS A 51 6.84 -8.50 -9.06
C HIS A 51 5.94 -7.55 -9.86
N ASN A 52 5.42 -8.01 -11.01
CA ASN A 52 4.52 -7.19 -11.81
C ASN A 52 3.19 -6.96 -11.08
N GLN A 53 2.41 -6.01 -11.58
CA GLN A 53 1.17 -5.60 -10.89
C GLN A 53 0.17 -6.74 -10.72
N GLU A 54 0.07 -7.64 -11.67
CA GLU A 54 -0.85 -8.78 -11.59
C GLU A 54 -0.43 -9.75 -10.49
N GLU A 55 0.87 -10.01 -10.37
CA GLU A 55 1.40 -10.85 -9.30
C GLU A 55 1.21 -10.20 -7.93
N ARG A 56 1.49 -8.90 -7.82
CA ARG A 56 1.31 -8.18 -6.57
C ARG A 56 -0.16 -8.19 -6.13
N LYS A 57 -1.07 -8.01 -7.06
CA LYS A 57 -2.50 -8.11 -6.79
C LYS A 57 -2.87 -9.51 -6.30
N PHE A 58 -2.38 -10.54 -6.99
CA PHE A 58 -2.66 -11.93 -6.63
C PHE A 58 -2.21 -12.24 -5.20
N PHE A 59 -1.00 -11.83 -4.84
CA PHE A 59 -0.50 -12.06 -3.49
C PHE A 59 -1.37 -11.37 -2.44
N LEU A 60 -1.72 -10.12 -2.68
CA LEU A 60 -2.55 -9.35 -1.75
C LEU A 60 -3.95 -9.94 -1.60
N GLU A 61 -4.55 -10.37 -2.70
CA GLU A 61 -5.89 -10.96 -2.68
C GLU A 61 -5.96 -12.26 -1.89
N ASN A 62 -4.83 -12.92 -1.69
CA ASN A 62 -4.75 -14.16 -0.92
C ASN A 62 -4.43 -13.95 0.56
N LEU A 63 -4.31 -12.71 1.00
CA LEU A 63 -4.13 -12.40 2.42
C LEU A 63 -5.49 -12.28 3.10
N LYS A 64 -5.59 -12.82 4.32
CA LYS A 64 -6.84 -12.82 5.08
C LYS A 64 -7.37 -11.41 5.37
N SER A 65 -6.49 -10.44 5.53
CA SER A 65 -6.87 -9.08 5.89
C SER A 65 -7.38 -8.26 4.70
N VAL A 66 -7.11 -8.67 3.47
CA VAL A 66 -7.44 -7.89 2.27
C VAL A 66 -8.74 -8.37 1.64
N ASP A 67 -9.67 -7.45 1.41
CA ASP A 67 -10.96 -7.77 0.79
C ASP A 67 -10.99 -7.43 -0.68
N GLU A 68 -10.31 -6.36 -1.10
CA GLU A 68 -10.31 -5.94 -2.51
C GLU A 68 -9.02 -5.21 -2.85
N VAL A 69 -8.52 -5.42 -4.06
CA VAL A 69 -7.32 -4.75 -4.58
C VAL A 69 -7.68 -4.00 -5.86
N LYS A 70 -7.27 -2.74 -5.94
CA LYS A 70 -7.47 -1.90 -7.12
C LYS A 70 -6.15 -1.28 -7.57
N PHE A 71 -6.02 -1.06 -8.88
CA PHE A 71 -4.84 -0.39 -9.46
C PHE A 71 -5.06 1.11 -9.59
N PHE A 72 -3.98 1.87 -9.50
CA PHE A 72 -3.97 3.28 -9.91
C PHE A 72 -2.63 3.60 -10.58
N SER A 73 -2.65 4.44 -11.61
CA SER A 73 -1.44 4.79 -12.37
C SER A 73 -1.05 6.26 -12.25
N SER A 74 -1.85 7.07 -11.56
CA SER A 74 -1.56 8.50 -11.36
C SER A 74 -2.15 8.97 -10.04
N ASP A 75 -1.72 10.14 -9.59
CA ASP A 75 -2.26 10.78 -8.39
C ASP A 75 -3.76 11.04 -8.55
N GLN A 76 -4.19 11.44 -9.75
CA GLN A 76 -5.59 11.68 -10.05
C GLN A 76 -6.42 10.40 -9.94
N GLU A 77 -5.92 9.29 -10.50
CA GLU A 77 -6.62 8.01 -10.40
C GLU A 77 -6.72 7.52 -8.95
N LEU A 78 -5.67 7.72 -8.16
CA LEU A 78 -5.69 7.38 -6.74
C LEU A 78 -6.76 8.19 -6.01
N GLU A 79 -6.81 9.49 -6.24
CA GLU A 79 -7.82 10.34 -5.61
C GLU A 79 -9.23 9.94 -6.02
N GLU A 80 -9.46 9.64 -7.29
CA GLU A 80 -10.76 9.21 -7.79
C GLU A 80 -11.19 7.87 -7.17
N LEU A 81 -10.24 6.95 -7.02
CA LEU A 81 -10.49 5.67 -6.38
C LEU A 81 -10.95 5.84 -4.94
N ILE A 82 -10.24 6.68 -4.19
CA ILE A 82 -10.57 6.96 -2.79
C ILE A 82 -11.90 7.70 -2.69
N LYS A 83 -12.13 8.68 -3.55
CA LYS A 83 -13.37 9.44 -3.60
C LYS A 83 -14.56 8.51 -3.87
N SER A 84 -14.42 7.61 -4.82
CA SER A 84 -15.45 6.65 -5.18
C SER A 84 -15.73 5.65 -4.05
N PHE A 85 -14.69 5.20 -3.37
CA PHE A 85 -14.82 4.23 -2.28
C PHE A 85 -15.38 4.85 -1.00
N GLN A 86 -15.07 6.12 -0.74
CA GLN A 86 -15.53 6.83 0.47
C GLN A 86 -15.17 6.06 1.75
N PRO A 87 -13.88 5.83 2.01
CA PRO A 87 -13.50 5.08 3.20
C PRO A 87 -13.83 5.84 4.48
N ASP A 88 -14.16 5.10 5.52
CA ASP A 88 -14.29 5.69 6.85
C ASP A 88 -12.92 6.06 7.40
N ILE A 89 -11.94 5.18 7.17
CA ILE A 89 -10.57 5.39 7.66
C ILE A 89 -9.58 5.12 6.53
N MET A 90 -8.60 6.02 6.38
CA MET A 90 -7.38 5.74 5.62
C MET A 90 -6.25 5.49 6.58
N VAL A 91 -5.45 4.46 6.30
CA VAL A 91 -4.25 4.15 7.08
C VAL A 91 -3.02 4.39 6.21
N VAL A 92 -2.05 5.13 6.72
CA VAL A 92 -0.79 5.41 6.04
C VAL A 92 0.36 5.23 7.02
N GLY A 93 1.57 5.02 6.49
CA GLY A 93 2.76 4.97 7.33
C GLY A 93 3.01 6.29 8.05
N SER A 94 3.61 6.21 9.24
CA SER A 94 3.89 7.41 10.04
C SER A 94 4.88 8.37 9.38
N ASP A 95 5.63 7.93 8.36
CA ASP A 95 6.50 8.78 7.56
C ASP A 95 5.73 9.94 6.91
N TRP A 96 4.42 9.79 6.75
CA TRP A 96 3.55 10.78 6.12
C TRP A 96 2.99 11.82 7.08
N LYS A 97 3.30 11.72 8.37
CA LYS A 97 2.87 12.75 9.34
C LYS A 97 3.39 14.12 8.94
N GLY A 98 2.49 15.10 8.90
CA GLY A 98 2.82 16.45 8.51
C GLY A 98 2.95 16.68 7.01
N LYS A 99 2.70 15.66 6.20
CA LYS A 99 2.72 15.74 4.74
C LYS A 99 1.31 15.59 4.18
N SER A 100 1.14 16.11 2.96
CA SER A 100 -0.13 15.97 2.25
C SER A 100 -0.32 14.52 1.81
N VAL A 101 -1.46 13.92 2.13
CA VAL A 101 -1.81 12.55 1.74
C VAL A 101 -2.92 12.62 0.71
N ILE A 102 -2.65 12.08 -0.49
CA ILE A 102 -3.60 12.09 -1.60
C ILE A 102 -4.88 11.38 -1.18
N GLY A 103 -6.01 12.04 -1.41
CA GLY A 103 -7.33 11.47 -1.17
C GLY A 103 -7.80 11.49 0.28
N SER A 104 -6.98 11.92 1.22
CA SER A 104 -7.35 11.92 2.64
C SER A 104 -8.58 12.76 2.95
N TYR A 105 -8.85 13.76 2.12
CA TYR A 105 -10.04 14.59 2.22
C TYR A 105 -11.34 13.79 2.12
N HIS A 106 -11.32 12.66 1.40
CA HIS A 106 -12.48 11.82 1.17
C HIS A 106 -12.72 10.77 2.25
N ALA A 107 -11.82 10.66 3.20
CA ALA A 107 -11.97 9.76 4.34
C ALA A 107 -12.44 10.54 5.56
N SER A 108 -13.19 9.89 6.43
CA SER A 108 -13.62 10.53 7.68
C SER A 108 -12.48 10.67 8.66
N LYS A 109 -11.49 9.77 8.60
CA LYS A 109 -10.38 9.74 9.53
C LYS A 109 -9.10 9.26 8.85
N LEU A 110 -7.96 9.83 9.23
CA LEU A 110 -6.65 9.41 8.78
C LEU A 110 -5.86 8.90 9.98
N ILE A 111 -5.39 7.67 9.91
CA ILE A 111 -4.62 7.04 10.99
C ILE A 111 -3.23 6.72 10.47
N PHE A 112 -2.22 7.02 11.27
CA PHE A 112 -0.83 6.73 10.96
C PHE A 112 -0.40 5.44 11.64
N PHE A 113 0.26 4.56 10.88
CA PHE A 113 0.79 3.31 11.40
C PHE A 113 2.30 3.42 11.54
N ASP A 114 2.81 3.19 12.76
CA ASP A 114 4.24 3.21 13.00
C ASP A 114 4.88 1.93 12.49
N ARG A 115 6.00 2.06 11.78
CA ARG A 115 6.76 0.91 11.30
C ARG A 115 7.14 -0.01 12.44
N ILE A 116 6.97 -1.31 12.21
CA ILE A 116 7.40 -2.34 13.15
C ILE A 116 8.68 -2.97 12.59
N GLY A 117 9.77 -2.88 13.34
CA GLY A 117 11.04 -3.45 12.94
C GLY A 117 11.66 -2.70 11.76
N ASP A 118 12.61 -3.37 11.11
CA ASP A 118 13.44 -2.80 10.05
C ASP A 118 13.11 -3.40 8.68
N TYR A 119 11.83 -3.73 8.46
CA TYR A 119 11.38 -4.38 7.23
C TYR A 119 11.21 -3.36 6.11
N ALA A 120 11.82 -3.63 4.96
CA ALA A 120 11.66 -2.83 3.76
C ALA A 120 12.03 -3.66 2.54
N THR A 121 11.30 -3.47 1.43
CA THR A 121 11.58 -4.17 0.17
C THR A 121 13.00 -3.86 -0.33
N THR A 122 13.42 -2.61 -0.26
CA THR A 122 14.76 -2.19 -0.65
C THR A 122 15.84 -2.92 0.15
N LYS A 123 15.62 -3.12 1.45
CA LYS A 123 16.54 -3.85 2.30
C LYS A 123 16.64 -5.32 1.90
N ILE A 124 15.52 -5.96 1.57
CA ILE A 124 15.49 -7.35 1.10
C ILE A 124 16.33 -7.49 -0.18
N ILE A 125 16.14 -6.60 -1.13
CA ILE A 125 16.88 -6.62 -2.39
C ILE A 125 18.37 -6.44 -2.12
N GLN A 126 18.75 -5.51 -1.26
CA GLN A 126 20.14 -5.25 -0.91
C GLN A 126 20.77 -6.46 -0.21
N ASP A 127 20.06 -7.10 0.70
CA ASP A 127 20.54 -8.31 1.39
C ASP A 127 20.82 -9.44 0.40
N ILE A 128 19.95 -9.62 -0.60
CA ILE A 128 20.17 -10.64 -1.65
C ILE A 128 21.44 -10.33 -2.44
N ILE A 129 21.62 -9.07 -2.83
CA ILE A 129 22.82 -8.64 -3.57
C ILE A 129 24.09 -8.87 -2.74
N ASP A 130 24.06 -8.52 -1.46
CA ASP A 130 25.21 -8.63 -0.57
C ASP A 130 25.61 -10.08 -0.28
N ARG A 131 24.68 -11.01 -0.42
CA ARG A 131 24.93 -12.44 -0.14
C ARG A 131 25.36 -13.26 -1.35
N ARG A 132 25.49 -12.64 -2.49
CA ARG A 132 25.94 -13.36 -3.71
C ARG A 132 27.37 -13.84 -3.64
#